data_096514ba522df21c5dbe68965fc764c7
#
_entry.id   096514ba522df21c5dbe68965fc764c7
#
_cell.length_a   1.000
_cell.length_b   1.000
_cell.length_c   1.000
_cell.angle_alpha   90.00
_cell.angle_beta   90.00
_cell.angle_gamma   90.00
#
_symmetry.space_group_name_H-M   'P 1'
#
loop_
_entity.id
_entity.type
_entity.pdbx_description
1 polymer ?
#
loop_
_entity_poly.entity_id
_entity_poly.type
_entity_poly.pdbx_seq_one_letter_code
_entity_poly.pdbx_strand_id
1 'polypeptide(L)'
;MVTGGLAPGLSRKLKKVLECRTDTPEVLASLNTLSTFYTENTPQARRNLRSTIEKRSLQINLDFLRASQAAQLALDRVEDEVNSLADCCDKIAKALSSCSASTGDIINTTERLNQELEVTTQKQQIVSYFLRDYQLSPQEISALRDEELNENFFKALSHVQEIHANCKILLRTHHQRAGLELMDMMAMYQEGAYERLCRWVQAECRKLGDTDNPEVGDLLKTAVRCLKERPVLFKYCAEEVANMRHNALFRRFISALTRGGPGGMPRPIEVHAHDPLRYVGDMLGWLHQALASERELVLALLDPDALIETGSAANPFNKNVENDFGKIEADLTFVLDRIFEGVCRPFKVRVEQVLQSQPSLIISYKLSNTLEFYSYTISDLLGRETSLCNTLWALKDAAQKTFFEILKSRGEKLLRYPPLVAVDLSPAPAVREGVSVLLEIIDTYNSMMVPASGKKPPFDPVISALLDPIIQMCEQAAEAHKSKGAGHSSRRSRMSSDSGQLSKSAVDAILSNNNSATFSQVNKVIRSV
;
A
#
# COMPACT_ATOMS: atom_id res chain seq x y z
N MET A 1 -7.99 27.16 56.44
CA MET A 1 -8.58 26.64 55.20
C MET A 1 -10.05 26.40 55.42
N VAL A 2 -10.88 27.28 54.89
CA VAL A 2 -12.34 27.26 55.10
C VAL A 2 -12.92 26.32 54.05
N THR A 3 -13.28 25.11 54.46
CA THR A 3 -14.10 24.20 53.64
C THR A 3 -15.56 24.68 53.76
N GLY A 4 -15.93 25.59 52.89
CA GLY A 4 -17.33 26.00 52.75
C GLY A 4 -18.13 24.81 52.16
N GLY A 5 -18.79 24.07 53.03
CA GLY A 5 -19.73 23.01 52.63
C GLY A 5 -20.86 23.62 51.82
N LEU A 6 -21.06 23.15 50.62
CA LEU A 6 -22.22 23.47 49.81
C LEU A 6 -23.51 23.18 50.61
N ALA A 7 -24.46 24.09 50.54
CA ALA A 7 -25.78 23.94 51.20
C ALA A 7 -26.38 22.54 50.83
N PRO A 8 -27.01 21.84 51.79
CA PRO A 8 -27.49 20.45 51.60
C PRO A 8 -28.39 20.27 50.38
N GLY A 9 -29.17 21.30 50.05
CA GLY A 9 -30.01 21.29 48.85
C GLY A 9 -29.23 21.39 47.53
N LEU A 10 -28.13 22.14 47.56
CA LEU A 10 -27.24 22.29 46.39
C LEU A 10 -26.41 21.03 46.17
N SER A 11 -25.90 20.44 47.25
CA SER A 11 -25.17 19.17 47.21
C SER A 11 -26.03 18.01 46.66
N ARG A 12 -27.29 17.95 47.11
CA ARG A 12 -28.27 16.96 46.60
C ARG A 12 -28.58 17.16 45.11
N LYS A 13 -28.73 18.41 44.67
CA LYS A 13 -28.93 18.74 43.24
C LYS A 13 -27.71 18.41 42.41
N LEU A 14 -26.51 18.77 42.91
CA LEU A 14 -25.24 18.45 42.24
C LEU A 14 -25.02 16.94 42.11
N LYS A 15 -25.27 16.19 43.20
CA LYS A 15 -25.19 14.73 43.18
C LYS A 15 -26.17 14.12 42.17
N LYS A 16 -27.42 14.61 42.13
CA LYS A 16 -28.41 14.15 41.17
C LYS A 16 -28.03 14.45 39.73
N VAL A 17 -27.35 15.57 39.45
CA VAL A 17 -26.85 15.93 38.13
C VAL A 17 -25.64 15.08 37.76
N LEU A 18 -24.73 14.80 38.70
CA LEU A 18 -23.55 13.95 38.47
C LEU A 18 -23.88 12.47 38.33
N GLU A 19 -24.97 12.00 38.97
CA GLU A 19 -25.49 10.66 38.87
C GLU A 19 -26.35 10.43 37.62
N CYS A 20 -26.77 11.51 36.94
CA CYS A 20 -27.49 11.37 35.66
C CYS A 20 -26.56 10.82 34.57
N ARG A 21 -26.80 9.62 34.16
CA ARG A 21 -26.15 9.05 32.97
C ARG A 21 -26.58 9.84 31.73
N THR A 22 -25.62 10.49 31.11
CA THR A 22 -25.84 11.28 29.88
C THR A 22 -25.50 10.47 28.62
N ASP A 23 -25.04 9.22 28.81
CA ASP A 23 -24.58 8.30 27.77
C ASP A 23 -25.62 7.26 27.35
N THR A 24 -26.85 7.35 27.89
CA THR A 24 -27.91 6.46 27.46
C THR A 24 -28.35 6.78 26.03
N PRO A 25 -28.67 5.75 25.20
CA PRO A 25 -29.06 5.97 23.80
C PRO A 25 -30.28 6.90 23.67
N GLU A 26 -31.20 6.87 24.65
CA GLU A 26 -32.38 7.75 24.68
C GLU A 26 -32.01 9.21 24.93
N VAL A 27 -31.07 9.47 25.85
CA VAL A 27 -30.58 10.84 26.13
C VAL A 27 -29.78 11.37 24.95
N LEU A 28 -28.94 10.56 24.33
CA LEU A 28 -28.18 10.93 23.14
C LEU A 28 -29.10 11.23 21.94
N ALA A 29 -30.14 10.44 21.73
CA ALA A 29 -31.14 10.71 20.71
C ALA A 29 -31.89 12.02 20.98
N SER A 30 -32.26 12.28 22.26
CA SER A 30 -32.92 13.51 22.66
C SER A 30 -32.00 14.74 22.50
N LEU A 31 -30.71 14.61 22.82
CA LEU A 31 -29.73 15.67 22.63
C LEU A 31 -29.47 15.94 21.15
N ASN A 32 -29.43 14.89 20.32
CA ASN A 32 -29.27 15.03 18.89
C ASN A 32 -30.46 15.79 18.27
N THR A 33 -31.69 15.42 18.65
CA THR A 33 -32.89 16.14 18.21
C THR A 33 -32.93 17.58 18.74
N LEU A 34 -32.47 17.81 19.97
CA LEU A 34 -32.37 19.17 20.54
C LEU A 34 -31.36 20.02 19.77
N SER A 35 -30.22 19.46 19.36
CA SER A 35 -29.16 20.15 18.63
C SER A 35 -29.60 20.69 17.27
N THR A 36 -30.66 20.13 16.68
CA THR A 36 -31.18 20.60 15.39
C THR A 36 -31.80 21.97 15.40
N PHE A 37 -32.26 22.46 16.57
CA PHE A 37 -32.92 23.76 16.72
C PHE A 37 -32.44 24.61 17.91
N TYR A 38 -31.50 24.09 18.70
CA TYR A 38 -30.88 24.76 19.82
C TYR A 38 -29.40 24.99 19.54
N THR A 39 -29.10 26.04 18.81
CA THR A 39 -27.74 26.34 18.33
C THR A 39 -26.93 27.19 19.32
N GLU A 40 -27.58 28.02 20.15
CA GLU A 40 -26.91 28.90 21.07
C GLU A 40 -27.28 28.60 22.52
N ASN A 41 -26.28 28.36 23.36
CA ASN A 41 -26.46 28.05 24.77
C ASN A 41 -26.33 29.30 25.67
N THR A 42 -27.15 30.30 25.44
CA THR A 42 -27.19 31.51 26.25
C THR A 42 -28.13 31.34 27.47
N PRO A 43 -27.95 32.13 28.55
CA PRO A 43 -28.86 32.08 29.69
C PRO A 43 -30.33 32.37 29.33
N GLN A 44 -30.53 33.20 28.33
CA GLN A 44 -31.87 33.54 27.83
C GLN A 44 -32.46 32.35 27.02
N ALA A 45 -31.65 31.72 26.18
CA ALA A 45 -32.06 30.55 25.42
C ALA A 45 -32.45 29.38 26.36
N ARG A 46 -31.72 29.19 27.48
CA ARG A 46 -32.06 28.15 28.48
C ARG A 46 -33.40 28.44 29.19
N ARG A 47 -33.68 29.69 29.51
CA ARG A 47 -34.98 30.07 30.13
C ARG A 47 -36.13 29.79 29.17
N ASN A 48 -35.93 30.05 27.91
CA ASN A 48 -36.94 29.89 26.86
C ASN A 48 -37.00 28.50 26.26
N LEU A 49 -36.07 27.60 26.63
CA LEU A 49 -35.92 26.26 26.01
C LEU A 49 -37.23 25.47 26.02
N ARG A 50 -37.91 25.43 27.17
CA ARG A 50 -39.20 24.73 27.30
C ARG A 50 -40.25 25.30 26.33
N SER A 51 -40.38 26.60 26.28
CA SER A 51 -41.32 27.26 25.36
C SER A 51 -40.94 27.04 23.88
N THR A 52 -39.63 26.97 23.59
CA THR A 52 -39.16 26.66 22.24
C THR A 52 -39.47 25.25 21.84
N ILE A 53 -39.29 24.28 22.73
CA ILE A 53 -39.65 22.88 22.52
C ILE A 53 -41.17 22.73 22.32
N GLU A 54 -41.95 23.36 23.19
CA GLU A 54 -43.43 23.36 23.11
C GLU A 54 -43.91 23.98 21.78
N LYS A 55 -43.34 25.12 21.38
CA LYS A 55 -43.62 25.75 20.09
C LYS A 55 -43.24 24.85 18.92
N ARG A 56 -42.09 24.22 18.99
CA ARG A 56 -41.64 23.31 17.94
C ARG A 56 -42.55 22.09 17.83
N SER A 57 -42.91 21.52 18.97
CA SER A 57 -43.86 20.38 19.00
C SER A 57 -45.22 20.77 18.42
N LEU A 58 -45.75 21.94 18.81
CA LEU A 58 -46.99 22.46 18.22
C LEU A 58 -46.87 22.70 16.72
N GLN A 59 -45.72 23.22 16.26
CA GLN A 59 -45.48 23.44 14.84
C GLN A 59 -45.46 22.12 14.07
N ILE A 60 -44.74 21.09 14.58
CA ILE A 60 -44.72 19.78 13.98
C ILE A 60 -46.11 19.15 13.90
N ASN A 61 -46.89 19.26 14.99
CA ASN A 61 -48.29 18.78 15.00
C ASN A 61 -49.17 19.52 14.00
N LEU A 62 -49.00 20.84 13.87
CA LEU A 62 -49.73 21.65 12.90
C LEU A 62 -49.34 21.29 11.45
N ASP A 63 -48.06 21.07 11.21
CA ASP A 63 -47.57 20.66 9.90
C ASP A 63 -48.03 19.23 9.54
N PHE A 64 -48.06 18.34 10.55
CA PHE A 64 -48.62 17.00 10.39
C PHE A 64 -50.11 17.05 10.09
N LEU A 65 -50.88 17.89 10.83
CA LEU A 65 -52.32 18.03 10.59
C LEU A 65 -52.60 18.60 9.18
N ARG A 66 -51.80 19.60 8.75
CA ARG A 66 -51.90 20.15 7.40
C ARG A 66 -51.58 19.10 6.34
N ALA A 67 -50.50 18.31 6.54
CA ALA A 67 -50.16 17.23 5.64
C ALA A 67 -51.23 16.13 5.60
N SER A 68 -51.79 15.78 6.79
CA SER A 68 -52.86 14.82 6.89
C SER A 68 -54.15 15.30 6.22
N GLN A 69 -54.51 16.58 6.41
CA GLN A 69 -55.64 17.20 5.71
C GLN A 69 -55.46 17.22 4.19
N ALA A 70 -54.23 17.57 3.77
CA ALA A 70 -53.90 17.56 2.33
C ALA A 70 -53.99 16.13 1.74
N ALA A 71 -53.51 15.12 2.50
CA ALA A 71 -53.61 13.71 2.10
C ALA A 71 -55.05 13.24 2.05
N GLN A 72 -55.87 13.67 3.05
CA GLN A 72 -57.31 13.32 3.06
C GLN A 72 -58.04 13.94 1.86
N LEU A 73 -57.82 15.24 1.60
CA LEU A 73 -58.40 15.90 0.44
C LEU A 73 -57.93 15.29 -0.89
N ALA A 74 -56.71 14.78 -0.95
CA ALA A 74 -56.21 14.06 -2.11
C ALA A 74 -56.89 12.69 -2.25
N LEU A 75 -57.14 11.97 -1.15
CA LEU A 75 -57.87 10.71 -1.13
C LEU A 75 -59.33 10.90 -1.54
N ASP A 76 -60.02 11.93 -1.00
CA ASP A 76 -61.39 12.26 -1.36
C ASP A 76 -61.53 12.52 -2.85
N ARG A 77 -60.56 13.27 -3.43
CA ARG A 77 -60.51 13.51 -4.89
C ARG A 77 -60.35 12.21 -5.67
N VAL A 78 -59.43 11.33 -5.22
CA VAL A 78 -59.24 10.01 -5.86
C VAL A 78 -60.50 9.19 -5.76
N GLU A 79 -61.20 9.23 -4.61
CA GLU A 79 -62.48 8.54 -4.44
C GLU A 79 -63.54 9.07 -5.41
N ASP A 80 -63.69 10.39 -5.52
CA ASP A 80 -64.62 11.04 -6.48
C ASP A 80 -64.27 10.68 -7.95
N GLU A 81 -62.96 10.69 -8.29
CA GLU A 81 -62.52 10.27 -9.63
C GLU A 81 -62.77 8.80 -9.92
N VAL A 82 -62.54 7.93 -8.93
CA VAL A 82 -62.83 6.48 -9.02
C VAL A 82 -64.33 6.25 -9.19
N ASN A 83 -65.15 6.96 -8.41
CA ASN A 83 -66.61 6.87 -8.53
C ASN A 83 -67.09 7.35 -9.89
N SER A 84 -66.55 8.48 -10.36
CA SER A 84 -66.83 9.00 -11.71
C SER A 84 -66.46 8.02 -12.83
N LEU A 85 -65.28 7.37 -12.65
CA LEU A 85 -64.82 6.31 -13.56
C LEU A 85 -65.74 5.09 -13.51
N ALA A 86 -66.17 4.69 -12.31
CA ALA A 86 -67.12 3.57 -12.15
C ALA A 86 -68.47 3.86 -12.86
N ASP A 87 -69.02 5.06 -12.67
CA ASP A 87 -70.24 5.50 -13.37
C ASP A 87 -70.06 5.52 -14.90
N CYS A 88 -68.89 5.96 -15.36
CA CYS A 88 -68.53 5.95 -16.80
C CYS A 88 -68.46 4.50 -17.33
N CYS A 89 -67.83 3.62 -16.59
CA CYS A 89 -67.75 2.20 -16.92
C CYS A 89 -69.13 1.53 -16.99
N ASP A 90 -70.03 1.88 -16.05
CA ASP A 90 -71.42 1.38 -16.08
C ASP A 90 -72.21 1.86 -17.30
N LYS A 91 -72.06 3.12 -17.69
CA LYS A 91 -72.69 3.66 -18.92
C LYS A 91 -72.13 2.95 -20.15
N ILE A 92 -70.83 2.75 -20.21
CA ILE A 92 -70.17 2.04 -21.32
C ILE A 92 -70.65 0.56 -21.32
N ALA A 93 -70.72 -0.09 -20.19
CA ALA A 93 -71.19 -1.47 -20.09
C ALA A 93 -72.64 -1.61 -20.61
N LYS A 94 -73.54 -0.67 -20.25
CA LYS A 94 -74.93 -0.67 -20.74
C LYS A 94 -74.99 -0.41 -22.24
N ALA A 95 -74.21 0.53 -22.76
CA ALA A 95 -74.13 0.81 -24.19
C ALA A 95 -73.58 -0.38 -25.00
N LEU A 96 -72.52 -1.02 -24.44
CA LEU A 96 -71.93 -2.24 -25.00
C LEU A 96 -72.91 -3.40 -25.00
N SER A 97 -73.64 -3.60 -23.90
CA SER A 97 -74.67 -4.64 -23.82
C SER A 97 -75.77 -4.41 -24.85
N SER A 98 -76.23 -3.19 -24.99
CA SER A 98 -77.24 -2.81 -26.02
C SER A 98 -76.71 -3.00 -27.46
N CYS A 99 -75.47 -2.58 -27.73
CA CYS A 99 -74.79 -2.84 -29.00
C CYS A 99 -74.57 -4.33 -29.25
N SER A 100 -74.22 -5.08 -28.23
CA SER A 100 -74.00 -6.53 -28.29
C SER A 100 -75.32 -7.28 -28.61
N ALA A 101 -76.42 -6.83 -28.01
CA ALA A 101 -77.73 -7.40 -28.30
C ALA A 101 -78.22 -7.11 -29.73
N SER A 102 -77.85 -5.98 -30.33
CA SER A 102 -78.21 -5.60 -31.69
C SER A 102 -77.24 -6.07 -32.79
N THR A 103 -76.02 -6.41 -32.40
CA THR A 103 -74.93 -6.78 -33.32
C THR A 103 -74.17 -8.00 -32.87
N GLY A 104 -74.85 -8.99 -32.27
CA GLY A 104 -74.28 -10.14 -31.57
C GLY A 104 -73.17 -10.88 -32.35
N ASP A 105 -73.39 -11.18 -33.63
CA ASP A 105 -72.38 -11.87 -34.44
C ASP A 105 -71.11 -11.02 -34.68
N ILE A 106 -71.27 -9.69 -34.83
CA ILE A 106 -70.17 -8.77 -35.02
C ILE A 106 -69.35 -8.65 -33.70
N ILE A 107 -70.07 -8.59 -32.57
CA ILE A 107 -69.42 -8.52 -31.25
C ILE A 107 -68.63 -9.78 -30.99
N ASN A 108 -69.24 -10.95 -31.21
CA ASN A 108 -68.59 -12.25 -30.99
C ASN A 108 -67.34 -12.44 -31.87
N THR A 109 -67.43 -12.02 -33.15
CA THR A 109 -66.26 -12.04 -34.06
C THR A 109 -65.19 -11.03 -33.65
N THR A 110 -65.60 -9.83 -33.19
CA THR A 110 -64.65 -8.82 -32.70
C THR A 110 -63.98 -9.27 -31.42
N GLU A 111 -64.69 -9.87 -30.51
CA GLU A 111 -64.16 -10.40 -29.25
C GLU A 111 -63.17 -11.53 -29.51
N ARG A 112 -63.49 -12.46 -30.44
CA ARG A 112 -62.54 -13.50 -30.84
C ARG A 112 -61.29 -12.93 -31.45
N LEU A 113 -61.44 -11.95 -32.36
CA LEU A 113 -60.29 -11.27 -33.02
C LEU A 113 -59.46 -10.50 -31.99
N ASN A 114 -60.08 -9.85 -31.02
CA ASN A 114 -59.37 -9.17 -29.94
C ASN A 114 -58.58 -10.14 -29.07
N GLN A 115 -59.17 -11.32 -28.70
CA GLN A 115 -58.46 -12.38 -27.97
C GLN A 115 -57.29 -12.92 -28.78
N GLU A 116 -57.49 -13.16 -30.09
CA GLU A 116 -56.38 -13.59 -30.98
C GLU A 116 -55.30 -12.53 -31.09
N LEU A 117 -55.69 -11.24 -31.16
CA LEU A 117 -54.74 -10.10 -31.19
C LEU A 117 -53.98 -10.03 -29.85
N GLU A 118 -54.65 -10.13 -28.70
CA GLU A 118 -54.02 -10.11 -27.39
C GLU A 118 -53.04 -11.27 -27.20
N VAL A 119 -53.44 -12.47 -27.57
CA VAL A 119 -52.54 -13.64 -27.53
C VAL A 119 -51.33 -13.46 -28.46
N THR A 120 -51.58 -12.89 -29.66
CA THR A 120 -50.48 -12.63 -30.62
C THR A 120 -49.54 -11.54 -30.10
N THR A 121 -50.09 -10.50 -29.47
CA THR A 121 -49.30 -9.44 -28.86
C THR A 121 -48.48 -9.97 -27.68
N GLN A 122 -49.08 -10.79 -26.83
CA GLN A 122 -48.35 -11.45 -25.73
C GLN A 122 -47.22 -12.34 -26.26
N LYS A 123 -47.52 -13.15 -27.30
CA LYS A 123 -46.46 -13.95 -27.96
C LYS A 123 -45.34 -13.07 -28.54
N GLN A 124 -45.68 -11.97 -29.19
CA GLN A 124 -44.71 -11.03 -29.73
C GLN A 124 -43.84 -10.44 -28.59
N GLN A 125 -44.46 -10.05 -27.47
CA GLN A 125 -43.74 -9.54 -26.31
C GLN A 125 -42.79 -10.60 -25.75
N ILE A 126 -43.25 -11.81 -25.57
CA ILE A 126 -42.43 -12.93 -25.06
C ILE A 126 -41.24 -13.17 -26.00
N VAL A 127 -41.48 -13.21 -27.30
CA VAL A 127 -40.39 -13.37 -28.30
C VAL A 127 -39.41 -12.21 -28.25
N SER A 128 -39.92 -10.97 -28.15
CA SER A 128 -39.05 -9.79 -28.09
C SER A 128 -38.18 -9.76 -26.82
N TYR A 129 -38.76 -10.15 -25.67
CA TYR A 129 -37.98 -10.32 -24.41
C TYR A 129 -36.95 -11.44 -24.55
N PHE A 130 -37.36 -12.57 -25.13
CA PHE A 130 -36.43 -13.68 -25.35
C PHE A 130 -35.27 -13.28 -26.26
N LEU A 131 -35.54 -12.60 -27.38
CA LEU A 131 -34.48 -12.14 -28.28
C LEU A 131 -33.54 -11.12 -27.61
N ARG A 132 -34.10 -10.22 -26.82
CA ARG A 132 -33.30 -9.26 -26.05
C ARG A 132 -32.40 -9.95 -24.99
N ASP A 133 -32.93 -10.92 -24.29
CA ASP A 133 -32.24 -11.52 -23.13
C ASP A 133 -31.35 -12.71 -23.52
N TYR A 134 -31.45 -13.22 -24.76
CA TYR A 134 -30.71 -14.40 -25.24
C TYR A 134 -30.04 -14.24 -26.60
N GLN A 135 -30.16 -13.10 -27.27
CA GLN A 135 -29.54 -12.87 -28.58
C GLN A 135 -28.75 -11.57 -28.57
N LEU A 136 -27.53 -11.63 -29.12
CA LEU A 136 -26.75 -10.41 -29.40
C LEU A 136 -27.27 -9.68 -30.62
N SER A 137 -27.28 -8.35 -30.58
CA SER A 137 -27.55 -7.52 -31.72
C SER A 137 -26.43 -7.58 -32.77
N PRO A 138 -26.72 -7.37 -34.06
CA PRO A 138 -25.67 -7.34 -35.10
C PRO A 138 -24.58 -6.29 -34.81
N GLN A 139 -24.94 -5.19 -34.14
CA GLN A 139 -24.00 -4.13 -33.74
C GLN A 139 -23.04 -4.62 -32.64
N GLU A 140 -23.55 -5.35 -31.64
CA GLU A 140 -22.73 -5.94 -30.59
C GLU A 140 -21.79 -7.01 -31.15
N ILE A 141 -22.25 -7.83 -32.08
CA ILE A 141 -21.41 -8.83 -32.76
C ILE A 141 -20.29 -8.13 -33.54
N SER A 142 -20.58 -7.03 -34.27
CA SER A 142 -19.59 -6.24 -34.96
C SER A 142 -18.59 -5.61 -34.00
N ALA A 143 -19.04 -5.05 -32.90
CA ALA A 143 -18.17 -4.50 -31.84
C ALA A 143 -17.22 -5.56 -31.25
N LEU A 144 -17.71 -6.80 -31.04
CA LEU A 144 -16.89 -7.89 -30.52
C LEU A 144 -15.86 -8.43 -31.52
N ARG A 145 -16.15 -8.39 -32.85
CA ARG A 145 -15.31 -9.02 -33.88
C ARG A 145 -14.42 -8.05 -34.64
N ASP A 146 -14.99 -6.93 -35.12
CA ASP A 146 -14.40 -6.15 -36.22
C ASP A 146 -14.05 -4.71 -35.84
N GLU A 147 -14.77 -4.08 -34.93
CA GLU A 147 -14.59 -2.67 -34.55
C GLU A 147 -13.40 -2.49 -33.60
N GLU A 148 -12.81 -1.28 -33.57
CA GLU A 148 -11.77 -0.92 -32.58
C GLU A 148 -12.32 -1.06 -31.15
N LEU A 149 -11.45 -1.45 -30.20
CA LEU A 149 -11.85 -1.56 -28.81
C LEU A 149 -12.24 -0.20 -28.24
N ASN A 150 -13.50 -0.10 -27.83
CA ASN A 150 -14.11 1.08 -27.24
C ASN A 150 -15.09 0.66 -26.12
N GLU A 151 -15.81 1.60 -25.56
CA GLU A 151 -16.81 1.31 -24.53
C GLU A 151 -17.92 0.34 -24.99
N ASN A 152 -18.26 0.36 -26.30
CA ASN A 152 -19.28 -0.53 -26.86
C ASN A 152 -18.83 -2.00 -26.82
N PHE A 153 -17.53 -2.25 -27.02
CA PHE A 153 -16.96 -3.59 -26.86
C PHE A 153 -17.18 -4.14 -25.44
N PHE A 154 -16.92 -3.34 -24.41
CA PHE A 154 -17.09 -3.79 -23.00
C PHE A 154 -18.57 -3.99 -22.64
N LYS A 155 -19.46 -3.14 -23.18
CA LYS A 155 -20.91 -3.33 -23.03
C LYS A 155 -21.38 -4.62 -23.69
N ALA A 156 -20.91 -4.88 -24.91
CA ALA A 156 -21.22 -6.11 -25.63
C ALA A 156 -20.66 -7.35 -24.92
N LEU A 157 -19.45 -7.27 -24.39
CA LEU A 157 -18.85 -8.37 -23.60
C LEU A 157 -19.64 -8.65 -22.31
N SER A 158 -20.05 -7.61 -21.59
CA SER A 158 -20.91 -7.75 -20.40
C SER A 158 -22.25 -8.39 -20.75
N HIS A 159 -22.85 -7.99 -21.88
CA HIS A 159 -24.10 -8.59 -22.36
C HIS A 159 -23.95 -10.08 -22.74
N VAL A 160 -22.82 -10.45 -23.37
CA VAL A 160 -22.50 -11.88 -23.63
C VAL A 160 -22.45 -12.68 -22.33
N GLN A 161 -21.84 -12.13 -21.28
CA GLN A 161 -21.75 -12.77 -19.97
C GLN A 161 -23.15 -12.91 -19.32
N GLU A 162 -23.99 -11.88 -19.45
CA GLU A 162 -25.35 -11.90 -18.96
C GLU A 162 -26.19 -12.96 -19.68
N ILE A 163 -26.14 -13.01 -21.03
CA ILE A 163 -26.78 -14.05 -21.83
C ILE A 163 -26.28 -15.43 -21.43
N HIS A 164 -24.97 -15.61 -21.25
CA HIS A 164 -24.40 -16.88 -20.82
C HIS A 164 -24.90 -17.31 -19.42
N ALA A 165 -25.07 -16.35 -18.50
CA ALA A 165 -25.68 -16.60 -17.18
C ALA A 165 -27.15 -16.97 -17.30
N ASN A 166 -27.92 -16.28 -18.18
CA ASN A 166 -29.32 -16.56 -18.46
C ASN A 166 -29.51 -17.94 -19.09
N CYS A 167 -28.59 -18.40 -19.94
CA CYS A 167 -28.62 -19.75 -20.50
C CYS A 167 -28.56 -20.84 -19.44
N LYS A 168 -27.87 -20.60 -18.29
CA LYS A 168 -27.88 -21.54 -17.14
C LYS A 168 -29.26 -21.70 -16.53
N ILE A 169 -30.12 -20.68 -16.62
CA ILE A 169 -31.52 -20.75 -16.19
C ILE A 169 -32.31 -21.60 -17.16
N LEU A 170 -32.13 -21.42 -18.48
CA LEU A 170 -32.78 -22.25 -19.50
C LEU A 170 -32.43 -23.74 -19.38
N LEU A 171 -31.22 -24.07 -18.99
CA LEU A 171 -30.80 -25.48 -18.76
C LEU A 171 -31.57 -26.16 -17.64
N ARG A 172 -32.18 -25.39 -16.72
CA ARG A 172 -33.06 -25.92 -15.65
C ARG A 172 -34.50 -26.10 -16.09
N THR A 173 -34.85 -25.69 -17.31
CA THR A 173 -36.16 -25.78 -17.92
C THR A 173 -36.25 -26.96 -18.90
N HIS A 174 -37.38 -27.12 -19.56
CA HIS A 174 -37.56 -28.15 -20.61
C HIS A 174 -36.82 -27.79 -21.94
N HIS A 175 -36.22 -26.62 -22.05
CA HIS A 175 -35.54 -26.11 -23.26
C HIS A 175 -34.02 -26.31 -23.21
N GLN A 176 -33.56 -27.41 -22.62
CA GLN A 176 -32.14 -27.71 -22.37
C GLN A 176 -31.29 -27.66 -23.65
N ARG A 177 -31.78 -28.21 -24.77
CA ARG A 177 -31.04 -28.23 -26.05
C ARG A 177 -30.77 -26.81 -26.57
N ALA A 178 -31.80 -25.96 -26.58
CA ALA A 178 -31.64 -24.56 -26.98
C ALA A 178 -30.70 -23.81 -26.05
N GLY A 179 -30.78 -24.07 -24.73
CA GLY A 179 -29.89 -23.49 -23.75
C GLY A 179 -28.43 -23.89 -23.97
N LEU A 180 -28.14 -25.15 -24.35
CA LEU A 180 -26.78 -25.59 -24.69
C LEU A 180 -26.25 -24.95 -25.98
N GLU A 181 -27.06 -24.95 -27.04
CA GLU A 181 -26.67 -24.34 -28.34
C GLU A 181 -26.35 -22.82 -28.18
N LEU A 182 -27.17 -22.11 -27.40
CA LEU A 182 -26.93 -20.70 -27.11
C LEU A 182 -25.69 -20.52 -26.22
N MET A 183 -25.49 -21.37 -25.21
CA MET A 183 -24.34 -21.32 -24.32
C MET A 183 -23.03 -21.54 -25.07
N ASP A 184 -22.99 -22.52 -25.99
CA ASP A 184 -21.82 -22.81 -26.83
C ASP A 184 -21.52 -21.62 -27.76
N MET A 185 -22.56 -21.02 -28.33
CA MET A 185 -22.42 -19.83 -29.19
C MET A 185 -21.88 -18.64 -28.39
N MET A 186 -22.42 -18.39 -27.20
CA MET A 186 -21.92 -17.31 -26.32
C MET A 186 -20.49 -17.57 -25.84
N ALA A 187 -20.16 -18.83 -25.55
CA ALA A 187 -18.80 -19.21 -25.22
C ALA A 187 -17.80 -18.91 -26.35
N MET A 188 -18.17 -19.18 -27.60
CA MET A 188 -17.33 -18.83 -28.75
C MET A 188 -17.12 -17.32 -28.90
N TYR A 189 -18.19 -16.53 -28.73
CA TYR A 189 -18.07 -15.06 -28.77
C TYR A 189 -17.21 -14.55 -27.64
N GLN A 190 -17.41 -15.09 -26.45
CA GLN A 190 -16.64 -14.73 -25.24
C GLN A 190 -15.16 -15.04 -25.42
N GLU A 191 -14.78 -16.23 -25.84
CA GLU A 191 -13.38 -16.61 -26.07
C GLU A 191 -12.73 -15.74 -27.14
N GLY A 192 -13.40 -15.53 -28.29
CA GLY A 192 -12.89 -14.65 -29.33
C GLY A 192 -12.70 -13.21 -28.87
N ALA A 193 -13.64 -12.69 -28.05
CA ALA A 193 -13.55 -11.36 -27.47
C ALA A 193 -12.36 -11.25 -26.48
N TYR A 194 -12.15 -12.23 -25.60
CA TYR A 194 -11.02 -12.24 -24.68
C TYR A 194 -9.67 -12.39 -25.37
N GLU A 195 -9.57 -13.22 -26.43
CA GLU A 195 -8.36 -13.29 -27.24
C GLU A 195 -8.02 -11.94 -27.90
N ARG A 196 -9.04 -11.28 -28.44
CA ARG A 196 -8.87 -9.98 -29.06
C ARG A 196 -8.48 -8.92 -28.04
N LEU A 197 -9.14 -8.92 -26.88
CA LEU A 197 -8.82 -8.05 -25.74
C LEU A 197 -7.37 -8.24 -25.30
N CYS A 198 -6.93 -9.49 -25.16
CA CYS A 198 -5.56 -9.83 -24.78
C CYS A 198 -4.54 -9.28 -25.80
N ARG A 199 -4.76 -9.48 -27.10
CA ARG A 199 -3.88 -8.95 -28.16
C ARG A 199 -3.82 -7.42 -28.16
N TRP A 200 -4.96 -6.76 -27.93
CA TRP A 200 -5.01 -5.32 -27.85
C TRP A 200 -4.27 -4.79 -26.62
N VAL A 201 -4.49 -5.40 -25.44
CA VAL A 201 -3.77 -5.03 -24.21
C VAL A 201 -2.27 -5.21 -24.40
N GLN A 202 -1.81 -6.29 -25.04
CA GLN A 202 -0.39 -6.47 -25.35
C GLN A 202 0.15 -5.37 -26.27
N ALA A 203 -0.62 -4.97 -27.31
CA ALA A 203 -0.21 -3.89 -28.20
C ALA A 203 -0.10 -2.54 -27.48
N GLU A 204 -1.05 -2.22 -26.59
CA GLU A 204 -1.01 -1.01 -25.76
C GLU A 204 0.13 -1.07 -24.74
N CYS A 205 0.35 -2.20 -24.08
CA CYS A 205 1.45 -2.38 -23.15
C CYS A 205 2.83 -2.22 -23.82
N ARG A 206 2.97 -2.62 -25.10
CA ARG A 206 4.21 -2.36 -25.86
C ARG A 206 4.47 -0.87 -26.03
N LYS A 207 3.43 -0.07 -26.29
CA LYS A 207 3.56 1.38 -26.37
C LYS A 207 4.02 2.00 -25.06
N LEU A 208 3.56 1.46 -23.91
CA LEU A 208 4.03 1.87 -22.57
C LEU A 208 5.51 1.58 -22.33
N GLY A 209 6.10 0.58 -23.01
CA GLY A 209 7.52 0.24 -22.90
C GLY A 209 8.46 1.29 -23.49
N ASP A 210 8.01 2.12 -24.41
CA ASP A 210 8.84 3.10 -25.11
C ASP A 210 8.84 4.48 -24.44
N THR A 211 7.97 4.72 -23.47
CA THR A 211 7.85 6.01 -22.77
C THR A 211 8.50 5.96 -21.38
N ASP A 212 9.18 7.04 -20.99
CA ASP A 212 9.84 7.14 -19.67
C ASP A 212 8.82 7.26 -18.52
N ASN A 213 7.74 8.00 -18.72
CA ASN A 213 6.62 8.14 -17.79
C ASN A 213 5.32 7.84 -18.53
N PRO A 214 4.94 6.56 -18.66
CA PRO A 214 3.72 6.20 -19.36
C PRO A 214 2.48 6.53 -18.51
N GLU A 215 1.54 7.26 -19.09
CA GLU A 215 0.21 7.43 -18.52
C GLU A 215 -0.67 6.26 -18.95
N VAL A 216 -1.31 5.63 -17.97
CA VAL A 216 -2.23 4.50 -18.23
C VAL A 216 -3.59 5.05 -18.57
N GLY A 217 -4.03 4.90 -19.83
CA GLY A 217 -5.37 5.30 -20.27
C GLY A 217 -6.48 4.51 -19.57
N ASP A 218 -7.63 5.14 -19.35
CA ASP A 218 -8.75 4.51 -18.63
C ASP A 218 -9.32 3.30 -19.38
N LEU A 219 -9.23 3.32 -20.70
CA LEU A 219 -9.62 2.19 -21.55
C LEU A 219 -8.74 0.96 -21.25
N LEU A 220 -7.43 1.17 -21.10
CA LEU A 220 -6.49 0.10 -20.77
C LEU A 220 -6.72 -0.46 -19.36
N LYS A 221 -7.02 0.39 -18.39
CA LYS A 221 -7.39 -0.04 -17.03
C LYS A 221 -8.65 -0.92 -17.06
N THR A 222 -9.67 -0.51 -17.80
CA THR A 222 -10.91 -1.28 -17.97
C THR A 222 -10.65 -2.63 -18.65
N ALA A 223 -9.81 -2.64 -19.68
CA ALA A 223 -9.42 -3.84 -20.41
C ALA A 223 -8.70 -4.86 -19.50
N VAL A 224 -7.73 -4.39 -18.70
CA VAL A 224 -7.02 -5.25 -17.75
C VAL A 224 -7.94 -5.77 -16.64
N ARG A 225 -8.89 -4.94 -16.17
CA ARG A 225 -9.92 -5.36 -15.20
C ARG A 225 -10.78 -6.50 -15.76
N CYS A 226 -11.22 -6.40 -17.01
CA CYS A 226 -11.97 -7.49 -17.66
C CYS A 226 -11.13 -8.76 -17.81
N LEU A 227 -9.82 -8.64 -18.09
CA LEU A 227 -8.93 -9.81 -18.20
C LEU A 227 -8.71 -10.55 -16.88
N LYS A 228 -8.91 -9.91 -15.72
CA LYS A 228 -8.82 -10.61 -14.40
C LYS A 228 -9.79 -11.78 -14.28
N GLU A 229 -10.91 -11.76 -15.02
CA GLU A 229 -11.85 -12.89 -15.07
C GLU A 229 -11.25 -14.14 -15.72
N ARG A 230 -10.18 -13.98 -16.49
CA ARG A 230 -9.43 -15.08 -17.17
C ARG A 230 -7.98 -15.11 -16.67
N PRO A 231 -7.69 -15.78 -15.55
CA PRO A 231 -6.39 -15.75 -14.88
C PRO A 231 -5.21 -16.09 -15.80
N VAL A 232 -5.39 -17.02 -16.73
CA VAL A 232 -4.34 -17.43 -17.67
C VAL A 232 -3.96 -16.30 -18.62
N LEU A 233 -4.97 -15.63 -19.21
CA LEU A 233 -4.74 -14.50 -20.13
C LEU A 233 -4.20 -13.29 -19.40
N PHE A 234 -4.70 -13.03 -18.19
CA PHE A 234 -4.22 -11.98 -17.32
C PHE A 234 -2.74 -12.17 -16.98
N LYS A 235 -2.35 -13.38 -16.53
CA LYS A 235 -0.95 -13.71 -16.23
C LYS A 235 -0.05 -13.51 -17.45
N TYR A 236 -0.49 -13.97 -18.61
CA TYR A 236 0.25 -13.78 -19.85
C TYR A 236 0.46 -12.30 -20.22
N CYS A 237 -0.58 -11.46 -20.05
CA CYS A 237 -0.45 -10.02 -20.25
C CYS A 237 0.46 -9.38 -19.20
N ALA A 238 0.37 -9.79 -17.93
CA ALA A 238 1.24 -9.32 -16.85
C ALA A 238 2.73 -9.65 -17.11
N GLU A 239 3.02 -10.85 -17.60
CA GLU A 239 4.37 -11.26 -18.02
C GLU A 239 4.89 -10.41 -19.19
N GLU A 240 4.04 -10.11 -20.17
CA GLU A 240 4.44 -9.26 -21.32
C GLU A 240 4.74 -7.82 -20.85
N VAL A 241 3.89 -7.24 -19.99
CA VAL A 241 4.16 -5.94 -19.36
C VAL A 241 5.49 -5.98 -18.60
N ALA A 242 5.70 -7.00 -17.78
CA ALA A 242 6.93 -7.15 -17.02
C ALA A 242 8.17 -7.20 -17.94
N ASN A 243 8.12 -7.96 -19.03
CA ASN A 243 9.21 -8.09 -19.99
C ASN A 243 9.50 -6.75 -20.72
N MET A 244 8.44 -6.03 -21.10
CA MET A 244 8.60 -4.74 -21.77
C MET A 244 9.20 -3.69 -20.82
N ARG A 245 8.68 -3.60 -19.60
CA ARG A 245 9.23 -2.69 -18.58
C ARG A 245 10.63 -3.11 -18.12
N HIS A 246 10.92 -4.39 -18.01
CA HIS A 246 12.27 -4.90 -17.75
C HIS A 246 13.30 -4.32 -18.73
N ASN A 247 13.02 -4.40 -20.03
CA ASN A 247 13.93 -3.88 -21.06
C ASN A 247 14.03 -2.35 -21.02
N ALA A 248 12.91 -1.66 -20.77
CA ALA A 248 12.89 -0.21 -20.65
C ALA A 248 13.69 0.25 -19.41
N LEU A 249 13.44 -0.36 -18.25
CA LEU A 249 14.14 -0.04 -17.00
C LEU A 249 15.64 -0.32 -17.10
N PHE A 250 16.04 -1.45 -17.69
CA PHE A 250 17.43 -1.77 -17.93
C PHE A 250 18.11 -0.68 -18.78
N ARG A 251 17.51 -0.30 -19.91
CA ARG A 251 18.03 0.78 -20.77
C ARG A 251 18.14 2.10 -20.03
N ARG A 252 17.12 2.46 -19.23
CA ARG A 252 17.11 3.68 -18.40
C ARG A 252 18.22 3.66 -17.35
N PHE A 253 18.42 2.52 -16.68
CA PHE A 253 19.49 2.39 -15.69
C PHE A 253 20.87 2.54 -16.32
N ILE A 254 21.14 1.86 -17.44
CA ILE A 254 22.41 2.01 -18.15
C ILE A 254 22.59 3.45 -18.66
N SER A 255 21.53 4.08 -19.16
CA SER A 255 21.59 5.48 -19.58
C SER A 255 21.88 6.42 -18.40
N ALA A 256 21.24 6.22 -17.25
CA ALA A 256 21.50 6.99 -16.03
C ALA A 256 22.94 6.83 -15.54
N LEU A 257 23.50 5.63 -15.67
CA LEU A 257 24.90 5.38 -15.33
C LEU A 257 25.88 6.12 -16.26
N THR A 258 25.67 6.00 -17.59
CA THR A 258 26.70 6.37 -18.59
C THR A 258 26.45 7.70 -19.29
N ARG A 259 25.20 8.09 -19.51
CA ARG A 259 24.82 9.30 -20.27
C ARG A 259 24.20 10.39 -19.41
N GLY A 260 23.55 10.02 -18.31
CA GLY A 260 22.74 10.92 -17.51
C GLY A 260 21.35 11.16 -18.09
N GLY A 261 20.67 12.18 -17.57
CA GLY A 261 19.32 12.56 -18.00
C GLY A 261 19.28 13.33 -19.31
N PRO A 262 18.05 13.63 -19.82
CA PRO A 262 17.85 14.45 -21.02
C PRO A 262 18.56 15.81 -20.89
N GLY A 263 19.34 16.19 -21.92
CA GLY A 263 20.12 17.42 -21.87
C GLY A 263 21.34 17.39 -20.94
N GLY A 264 21.78 16.21 -20.46
CA GLY A 264 22.92 16.02 -19.57
C GLY A 264 22.66 16.35 -18.10
N MET A 265 21.41 16.54 -17.71
CA MET A 265 20.99 16.73 -16.32
C MET A 265 19.90 15.70 -15.94
N PRO A 266 20.03 14.95 -14.84
CA PRO A 266 21.23 14.85 -13.97
C PRO A 266 22.44 14.27 -14.70
N ARG A 267 23.66 14.59 -14.18
CA ARG A 267 24.91 14.06 -14.74
C ARG A 267 24.95 12.54 -14.64
N PRO A 268 25.71 11.86 -15.54
CA PRO A 268 25.90 10.41 -15.43
C PRO A 268 26.41 10.01 -14.04
N ILE A 269 25.88 8.96 -13.47
CA ILE A 269 26.26 8.48 -12.14
C ILE A 269 27.75 8.09 -12.13
N GLU A 270 28.28 7.53 -13.23
CA GLU A 270 29.68 7.12 -13.36
C GLU A 270 30.67 8.28 -13.25
N VAL A 271 30.28 9.53 -13.44
CA VAL A 271 31.13 10.71 -13.18
C VAL A 271 31.56 10.76 -11.71
N HIS A 272 30.76 10.21 -10.81
CA HIS A 272 31.04 10.17 -9.37
C HIS A 272 31.73 8.88 -8.91
N ALA A 273 32.23 8.04 -9.83
CA ALA A 273 32.93 6.80 -9.50
C ALA A 273 34.17 6.97 -8.61
N HIS A 274 34.76 8.19 -8.59
CA HIS A 274 35.87 8.55 -7.71
C HIS A 274 35.45 8.72 -6.23
N ASP A 275 34.14 8.91 -5.93
CA ASP A 275 33.57 8.99 -4.60
C ASP A 275 32.68 7.75 -4.37
N PRO A 276 33.19 6.70 -3.70
CA PRO A 276 32.47 5.44 -3.53
C PRO A 276 31.11 5.59 -2.86
N LEU A 277 31.00 6.48 -1.87
CA LEU A 277 29.76 6.66 -1.11
C LEU A 277 28.68 7.32 -1.96
N ARG A 278 29.03 8.37 -2.66
CA ARG A 278 28.15 9.08 -3.57
C ARG A 278 27.74 8.19 -4.74
N TYR A 279 28.68 7.48 -5.34
CA TYR A 279 28.43 6.59 -6.47
C TYR A 279 27.42 5.49 -6.14
N VAL A 280 27.60 4.80 -5.02
CA VAL A 280 26.67 3.76 -4.57
C VAL A 280 25.35 4.39 -4.11
N GLY A 281 25.39 5.53 -3.41
CA GLY A 281 24.21 6.26 -2.97
C GLY A 281 23.33 6.74 -4.13
N ASP A 282 23.93 7.30 -5.19
CA ASP A 282 23.22 7.76 -6.38
C ASP A 282 22.56 6.58 -7.13
N MET A 283 23.24 5.42 -7.22
CA MET A 283 22.64 4.19 -7.79
C MET A 283 21.46 3.70 -6.96
N LEU A 284 21.58 3.64 -5.63
CA LEU A 284 20.53 3.20 -4.73
C LEU A 284 19.34 4.17 -4.73
N GLY A 285 19.61 5.47 -4.73
CA GLY A 285 18.57 6.50 -4.85
C GLY A 285 17.81 6.38 -6.17
N TRP A 286 18.51 6.16 -7.28
CA TRP A 286 17.89 5.91 -8.57
C TRP A 286 17.00 4.67 -8.57
N LEU A 287 17.50 3.56 -8.00
CA LEU A 287 16.73 2.30 -7.89
C LEU A 287 15.47 2.48 -7.04
N HIS A 288 15.59 3.19 -5.92
CA HIS A 288 14.45 3.47 -5.04
C HIS A 288 13.39 4.34 -5.73
N GLN A 289 13.82 5.39 -6.43
CA GLN A 289 12.91 6.24 -7.20
C GLN A 289 12.25 5.48 -8.35
N ALA A 290 13.03 4.67 -9.08
CA ALA A 290 12.52 3.83 -10.14
C ALA A 290 11.49 2.81 -9.61
N LEU A 291 11.75 2.21 -8.44
CA LEU A 291 10.83 1.28 -7.81
C LEU A 291 9.50 1.94 -7.44
N ALA A 292 9.55 3.15 -6.87
CA ALA A 292 8.32 3.89 -6.56
C ALA A 292 7.50 4.18 -7.84
N SER A 293 8.17 4.64 -8.90
CA SER A 293 7.50 4.94 -10.18
C SER A 293 6.94 3.69 -10.87
N GLU A 294 7.71 2.59 -10.94
CA GLU A 294 7.22 1.34 -11.54
C GLU A 294 6.10 0.70 -10.71
N ARG A 295 6.18 0.80 -9.38
CA ARG A 295 5.11 0.30 -8.50
C ARG A 295 3.81 1.08 -8.71
N GLU A 296 3.88 2.40 -8.82
CA GLU A 296 2.71 3.24 -9.12
C GLU A 296 2.10 2.90 -10.48
N LEU A 297 2.93 2.72 -11.52
CA LEU A 297 2.50 2.32 -12.85
C LEU A 297 1.79 0.95 -12.84
N VAL A 298 2.41 -0.05 -12.20
CA VAL A 298 1.88 -1.42 -12.16
C VAL A 298 0.60 -1.46 -11.33
N LEU A 299 0.51 -0.71 -10.23
CA LEU A 299 -0.73 -0.56 -9.46
C LEU A 299 -1.83 0.11 -10.29
N ALA A 300 -1.53 1.21 -10.97
CA ALA A 300 -2.49 1.89 -11.83
C ALA A 300 -3.03 0.99 -12.95
N LEU A 301 -2.22 0.04 -13.40
CA LEU A 301 -2.60 -0.92 -14.44
C LEU A 301 -3.37 -2.12 -13.88
N LEU A 302 -2.87 -2.73 -12.80
CA LEU A 302 -3.42 -3.97 -12.25
C LEU A 302 -4.60 -3.73 -11.31
N ASP A 303 -4.60 -2.63 -10.58
CA ASP A 303 -5.66 -2.30 -9.62
C ASP A 303 -5.92 -0.78 -9.53
N PRO A 304 -6.63 -0.24 -10.53
CA PRO A 304 -6.94 1.20 -10.56
C PRO A 304 -7.83 1.65 -9.38
N ASP A 305 -8.54 0.74 -8.72
CA ASP A 305 -9.44 1.06 -7.61
C ASP A 305 -8.67 1.19 -6.29
N ALA A 306 -7.53 0.52 -6.12
CA ALA A 306 -6.67 0.66 -4.94
C ALA A 306 -6.10 2.07 -4.75
N LEU A 307 -5.92 2.84 -5.82
CA LEU A 307 -5.46 4.24 -5.76
C LEU A 307 -6.54 5.20 -5.24
N ILE A 308 -7.81 4.83 -5.34
CA ILE A 308 -8.94 5.67 -4.89
C ILE A 308 -9.19 5.49 -3.38
N GLU A 309 -8.93 4.29 -2.85
CA GLU A 309 -9.18 3.95 -1.44
C GLU A 309 -8.15 4.53 -0.46
N THR A 310 -6.96 4.93 -0.93
CA THR A 310 -5.96 5.61 -0.08
C THR A 310 -6.40 7.00 0.39
N GLY A 311 -7.49 7.55 -0.15
CA GLY A 311 -8.07 8.84 0.22
C GLY A 311 -9.36 8.79 1.06
N SER A 312 -9.97 7.62 1.27
CA SER A 312 -11.24 7.50 2.01
C SER A 312 -11.17 6.36 3.02
N ALA A 313 -11.55 6.67 4.27
CA ALA A 313 -11.51 5.74 5.40
C ALA A 313 -12.22 4.40 5.09
N ALA A 314 -11.49 3.31 5.21
CA ALA A 314 -11.94 1.95 4.97
C ALA A 314 -13.19 1.57 5.80
N ASN A 315 -14.20 1.02 5.15
CA ASN A 315 -15.34 0.39 5.80
C ASN A 315 -14.96 -1.06 6.22
N PRO A 316 -15.03 -1.42 7.51
CA PRO A 316 -14.48 -2.67 8.04
C PRO A 316 -15.38 -3.93 7.88
N PHE A 317 -16.29 -3.97 6.92
CA PHE A 317 -17.32 -5.05 6.89
C PHE A 317 -17.28 -6.00 5.68
N ASN A 318 -16.24 -6.01 4.85
CA ASN A 318 -16.21 -6.92 3.68
C ASN A 318 -15.10 -7.97 3.79
N LYS A 319 -15.41 -9.14 4.37
CA LYS A 319 -14.48 -10.28 4.55
C LYS A 319 -13.99 -10.96 3.26
N ASN A 320 -14.57 -10.64 2.11
CA ASN A 320 -14.12 -11.18 0.82
C ASN A 320 -12.95 -10.38 0.22
N VAL A 321 -12.65 -9.20 0.79
CA VAL A 321 -11.61 -8.29 0.31
C VAL A 321 -10.21 -8.78 0.69
N GLU A 322 -10.04 -9.45 1.85
CA GLU A 322 -8.71 -9.90 2.32
C GLU A 322 -8.05 -10.96 1.41
N ASN A 323 -8.83 -11.85 0.79
CA ASN A 323 -8.29 -12.87 -0.12
C ASN A 323 -7.91 -12.28 -1.50
N ASP A 324 -8.55 -11.21 -1.92
CA ASP A 324 -8.29 -10.55 -3.20
C ASP A 324 -7.07 -9.62 -3.11
N PHE A 325 -6.90 -8.91 -1.99
CA PHE A 325 -5.71 -8.09 -1.72
C PHE A 325 -4.42 -8.91 -1.69
N GLY A 326 -4.42 -10.06 -1.03
CA GLY A 326 -3.24 -10.94 -0.99
C GLY A 326 -2.82 -11.47 -2.35
N LYS A 327 -3.78 -11.71 -3.25
CA LYS A 327 -3.51 -12.16 -4.61
C LYS A 327 -2.98 -11.04 -5.50
N ILE A 328 -3.54 -9.84 -5.38
CA ILE A 328 -3.09 -8.65 -6.12
C ILE A 328 -1.67 -8.28 -5.70
N GLU A 329 -1.35 -8.35 -4.41
CA GLU A 329 -0.01 -8.07 -3.89
C GLU A 329 1.01 -9.11 -4.37
N ALA A 330 0.62 -10.39 -4.49
CA ALA A 330 1.47 -11.43 -5.06
C ALA A 330 1.73 -11.22 -6.56
N ASP A 331 0.70 -10.86 -7.33
CA ASP A 331 0.84 -10.56 -8.76
C ASP A 331 1.68 -9.27 -8.97
N LEU A 332 1.50 -8.25 -8.15
CA LEU A 332 2.30 -7.02 -8.15
C LEU A 332 3.77 -7.32 -7.88
N THR A 333 4.05 -8.10 -6.82
CA THR A 333 5.41 -8.49 -6.45
C THR A 333 6.08 -9.29 -7.57
N PHE A 334 5.36 -10.22 -8.18
CA PHE A 334 5.86 -11.02 -9.31
C PHE A 334 6.24 -10.14 -10.51
N VAL A 335 5.37 -9.20 -10.89
CA VAL A 335 5.63 -8.28 -12.01
C VAL A 335 6.81 -7.37 -11.72
N LEU A 336 6.88 -6.79 -10.53
CA LEU A 336 7.98 -5.91 -10.13
C LEU A 336 9.31 -6.66 -10.03
N ASP A 337 9.33 -7.88 -9.49
CA ASP A 337 10.55 -8.70 -9.45
C ASP A 337 11.10 -8.94 -10.86
N ARG A 338 10.23 -9.29 -11.80
CA ARG A 338 10.61 -9.49 -13.19
C ARG A 338 11.13 -8.20 -13.84
N ILE A 339 10.53 -7.05 -13.55
CA ILE A 339 10.96 -5.74 -14.06
C ILE A 339 12.38 -5.43 -13.59
N PHE A 340 12.69 -5.65 -12.31
CA PHE A 340 13.97 -5.28 -11.69
C PHE A 340 15.08 -6.32 -11.86
N GLU A 341 14.79 -7.56 -12.27
CA GLU A 341 15.77 -8.62 -12.44
C GLU A 341 16.96 -8.17 -13.33
N GLY A 342 16.69 -7.44 -14.42
CA GLY A 342 17.72 -7.01 -15.35
C GLY A 342 18.75 -6.04 -14.78
N VAL A 343 18.37 -5.20 -13.83
CA VAL A 343 19.28 -4.21 -13.23
C VAL A 343 20.11 -4.79 -12.09
N CYS A 344 19.76 -5.97 -11.57
CA CYS A 344 20.48 -6.60 -10.46
C CYS A 344 21.96 -6.85 -10.78
N ARG A 345 22.24 -7.45 -11.92
CA ARG A 345 23.61 -7.80 -12.31
C ARG A 345 24.50 -6.58 -12.54
N PRO A 346 24.14 -5.59 -13.38
CA PRO A 346 24.99 -4.40 -13.58
C PRO A 346 25.16 -3.58 -12.30
N PHE A 347 24.15 -3.51 -11.44
CA PHE A 347 24.26 -2.88 -10.13
C PHE A 347 25.24 -3.65 -9.22
N LYS A 348 25.04 -4.96 -9.07
CA LYS A 348 25.89 -5.83 -8.25
C LYS A 348 27.36 -5.69 -8.62
N VAL A 349 27.69 -5.83 -9.90
CA VAL A 349 29.08 -5.77 -10.39
C VAL A 349 29.73 -4.45 -10.01
N ARG A 350 29.03 -3.33 -10.15
CA ARG A 350 29.59 -2.00 -9.83
C ARG A 350 29.83 -1.82 -8.34
N VAL A 351 28.90 -2.24 -7.51
CA VAL A 351 29.07 -2.17 -6.05
C VAL A 351 30.20 -3.10 -5.59
N GLU A 352 30.27 -4.32 -6.13
CA GLU A 352 31.38 -5.23 -5.83
C GLU A 352 32.74 -4.66 -6.24
N GLN A 353 32.83 -3.97 -7.38
CA GLN A 353 34.06 -3.27 -7.80
C GLN A 353 34.45 -2.19 -6.81
N VAL A 354 33.47 -1.42 -6.29
CA VAL A 354 33.72 -0.43 -5.24
C VAL A 354 34.24 -1.09 -3.96
N LEU A 355 33.65 -2.20 -3.53
CA LEU A 355 34.11 -2.93 -2.35
C LEU A 355 35.51 -3.52 -2.53
N GLN A 356 35.82 -4.05 -3.71
CA GLN A 356 37.13 -4.60 -4.07
C GLN A 356 38.23 -3.53 -4.14
N SER A 357 37.89 -2.27 -4.41
CA SER A 357 38.86 -1.16 -4.41
C SER A 357 39.43 -0.82 -3.03
N GLN A 358 39.03 -1.54 -1.99
CA GLN A 358 39.42 -1.35 -0.59
C GLN A 358 39.25 0.11 -0.14
N PRO A 359 38.01 0.61 -0.06
CA PRO A 359 37.75 1.98 0.39
C PRO A 359 38.26 2.18 1.82
N SER A 360 38.43 3.45 2.24
CA SER A 360 38.83 3.73 3.61
C SER A 360 37.84 3.11 4.62
N LEU A 361 38.32 2.85 5.83
CA LEU A 361 37.52 2.20 6.89
C LEU A 361 36.17 2.90 7.12
N ILE A 362 36.17 4.22 7.18
CA ILE A 362 34.97 5.03 7.41
C ILE A 362 34.01 4.96 6.20
N ILE A 363 34.56 5.03 4.99
CA ILE A 363 33.74 4.89 3.77
C ILE A 363 33.13 3.49 3.71
N SER A 364 33.91 2.45 4.03
CA SER A 364 33.41 1.06 4.09
C SER A 364 32.26 0.92 5.09
N TYR A 365 32.39 1.55 6.26
CA TYR A 365 31.34 1.55 7.28
C TYR A 365 30.07 2.28 6.79
N LYS A 366 30.24 3.48 6.20
CA LYS A 366 29.13 4.24 5.62
C LYS A 366 28.42 3.48 4.50
N LEU A 367 29.20 2.81 3.62
CA LEU A 367 28.64 1.97 2.55
C LEU A 367 27.81 0.80 3.10
N SER A 368 28.33 0.11 4.13
CA SER A 368 27.60 -0.98 4.79
C SER A 368 26.27 -0.49 5.35
N ASN A 369 26.26 0.63 6.06
CA ASN A 369 25.06 1.22 6.64
C ASN A 369 24.07 1.70 5.56
N THR A 370 24.56 2.29 4.48
CA THR A 370 23.71 2.74 3.36
C THR A 370 23.05 1.54 2.67
N LEU A 371 23.82 0.49 2.38
CA LEU A 371 23.29 -0.74 1.78
C LEU A 371 22.29 -1.42 2.72
N GLU A 372 22.55 -1.42 4.02
CA GLU A 372 21.62 -1.96 5.01
C GLU A 372 20.30 -1.18 5.04
N PHE A 373 20.35 0.15 5.07
CA PHE A 373 19.17 1.01 5.03
C PHE A 373 18.31 0.72 3.79
N TYR A 374 18.93 0.71 2.60
CA TYR A 374 18.19 0.46 1.36
C TYR A 374 17.71 -0.99 1.22
N SER A 375 18.44 -1.97 1.78
CA SER A 375 17.99 -3.36 1.76
C SER A 375 16.67 -3.54 2.53
N TYR A 376 16.52 -2.90 3.68
CA TYR A 376 15.26 -2.88 4.43
C TYR A 376 14.18 -2.08 3.71
N THR A 377 14.48 -0.87 3.27
CA THR A 377 13.51 0.03 2.63
C THR A 377 12.93 -0.58 1.35
N ILE A 378 13.79 -1.18 0.52
CA ILE A 378 13.34 -1.83 -0.72
C ILE A 378 12.63 -3.15 -0.42
N SER A 379 13.06 -3.90 0.60
CA SER A 379 12.35 -5.13 1.02
C SER A 379 10.95 -4.87 1.53
N ASP A 380 10.72 -3.75 2.19
CA ASP A 380 9.39 -3.35 2.66
C ASP A 380 8.45 -2.99 1.48
N LEU A 381 9.01 -2.51 0.35
CA LEU A 381 8.24 -2.12 -0.83
C LEU A 381 8.01 -3.27 -1.81
N LEU A 382 8.98 -4.17 -1.95
CA LEU A 382 9.01 -5.18 -3.01
C LEU A 382 8.77 -6.61 -2.50
N GLY A 383 8.92 -6.83 -1.18
CA GLY A 383 8.94 -8.16 -0.57
C GLY A 383 10.35 -8.75 -0.49
N ARG A 384 10.56 -9.64 0.49
CA ARG A 384 11.91 -10.14 0.85
C ARG A 384 12.48 -11.16 -0.12
N GLU A 385 11.65 -11.87 -0.86
CA GLU A 385 12.07 -13.01 -1.69
C GLU A 385 12.42 -12.62 -3.13
N THR A 386 12.44 -11.34 -3.45
CA THR A 386 12.68 -10.84 -4.81
C THR A 386 14.15 -10.79 -5.17
N SER A 387 14.45 -10.85 -6.46
CA SER A 387 15.82 -10.89 -7.03
C SER A 387 16.64 -9.64 -6.65
N LEU A 388 15.99 -8.47 -6.66
CA LEU A 388 16.63 -7.21 -6.26
C LEU A 388 16.95 -7.22 -4.76
N CYS A 389 16.00 -7.65 -3.92
CA CYS A 389 16.23 -7.74 -2.48
C CYS A 389 17.34 -8.73 -2.14
N ASN A 390 17.34 -9.92 -2.75
CA ASN A 390 18.41 -10.90 -2.59
C ASN A 390 19.77 -10.31 -2.98
N THR A 391 19.82 -9.54 -4.07
CA THR A 391 21.04 -8.86 -4.51
C THR A 391 21.49 -7.81 -3.49
N LEU A 392 20.59 -6.99 -2.96
CA LEU A 392 20.90 -5.99 -1.94
C LEU A 392 21.37 -6.61 -0.63
N TRP A 393 20.73 -7.69 -0.17
CA TRP A 393 21.17 -8.42 1.02
C TRP A 393 22.55 -9.03 0.83
N ALA A 394 22.83 -9.64 -0.32
CA ALA A 394 24.15 -10.18 -0.63
C ALA A 394 25.23 -9.07 -0.65
N LEU A 395 24.91 -7.90 -1.21
CA LEU A 395 25.83 -6.75 -1.24
C LEU A 395 26.03 -6.13 0.15
N LYS A 396 24.99 -6.05 0.96
CA LYS A 396 25.06 -5.63 2.36
C LYS A 396 25.99 -6.55 3.15
N ASP A 397 25.82 -7.88 3.02
CA ASP A 397 26.68 -8.85 3.70
C ASP A 397 28.14 -8.76 3.19
N ALA A 398 28.34 -8.58 1.88
CA ALA A 398 29.67 -8.36 1.30
C ALA A 398 30.31 -7.06 1.82
N ALA A 399 29.56 -5.96 1.94
CA ALA A 399 30.05 -4.70 2.48
C ALA A 399 30.42 -4.81 3.96
N GLN A 400 29.59 -5.47 4.77
CA GLN A 400 29.89 -5.75 6.17
C GLN A 400 31.17 -6.60 6.30
N LYS A 401 31.29 -7.66 5.51
CA LYS A 401 32.48 -8.50 5.47
C LYS A 401 33.72 -7.70 5.11
N THR A 402 33.67 -6.89 4.06
CA THR A 402 34.78 -6.02 3.66
C THR A 402 35.17 -5.05 4.77
N PHE A 403 34.21 -4.44 5.46
CA PHE A 403 34.47 -3.56 6.59
C PHE A 403 35.22 -4.29 7.73
N PHE A 404 34.75 -5.47 8.13
CA PHE A 404 35.41 -6.24 9.18
C PHE A 404 36.77 -6.80 8.74
N GLU A 405 36.95 -7.14 7.46
CA GLU A 405 38.27 -7.54 6.93
C GLU A 405 39.29 -6.38 6.97
N ILE A 406 38.86 -5.16 6.70
CA ILE A 406 39.71 -3.96 6.83
C ILE A 406 40.09 -3.76 8.31
N LEU A 407 39.12 -3.86 9.24
CA LEU A 407 39.39 -3.77 10.67
C LEU A 407 40.37 -4.84 11.14
N LYS A 408 40.13 -6.09 10.74
CA LYS A 408 41.01 -7.23 11.09
C LYS A 408 42.43 -7.03 10.52
N SER A 409 42.56 -6.67 9.25
CA SER A 409 43.85 -6.38 8.60
C SER A 409 44.60 -5.27 9.31
N ARG A 410 43.88 -4.21 9.77
CA ARG A 410 44.47 -3.12 10.54
C ARG A 410 44.94 -3.62 11.94
N GLY A 411 44.12 -4.41 12.63
CA GLY A 411 44.46 -5.02 13.91
C GLY A 411 45.70 -5.95 13.81
N GLU A 412 45.74 -6.81 12.79
CA GLU A 412 46.88 -7.69 12.52
C GLU A 412 48.17 -6.93 12.25
N LYS A 413 48.10 -5.81 11.51
CA LYS A 413 49.25 -4.93 11.28
C LYS A 413 49.77 -4.31 12.58
N LEU A 414 48.87 -3.84 13.45
CA LEU A 414 49.23 -3.28 14.75
C LEU A 414 49.92 -4.33 15.67
N LEU A 415 49.40 -5.56 15.68
CA LEU A 415 49.98 -6.66 16.48
C LEU A 415 51.33 -7.16 15.93
N ARG A 416 51.50 -7.14 14.60
CA ARG A 416 52.75 -7.56 13.94
C ARG A 416 53.87 -6.57 14.11
N TYR A 417 53.54 -5.28 14.18
CA TYR A 417 54.52 -4.18 14.29
C TYR A 417 54.09 -3.26 15.46
N PRO A 418 54.20 -3.72 16.71
CA PRO A 418 53.82 -2.88 17.84
C PRO A 418 54.74 -1.65 17.92
N PRO A 419 54.19 -0.44 18.11
CA PRO A 419 54.99 0.75 18.26
C PRO A 419 55.86 0.69 19.51
N LEU A 420 57.04 1.34 19.42
CA LEU A 420 57.93 1.45 20.60
C LEU A 420 57.26 2.32 21.66
N VAL A 421 57.37 1.87 22.93
CA VAL A 421 56.88 2.63 24.09
C VAL A 421 57.72 3.93 24.18
N ALA A 422 57.03 5.05 24.28
CA ALA A 422 57.69 6.36 24.45
C ALA A 422 58.30 6.44 25.84
N VAL A 423 59.42 7.17 25.97
CA VAL A 423 60.15 7.32 27.23
C VAL A 423 59.33 8.01 28.32
N ASP A 424 58.42 8.90 27.88
CA ASP A 424 57.49 9.62 28.74
C ASP A 424 56.17 8.87 29.03
N LEU A 425 56.06 7.62 28.58
CA LEU A 425 54.87 6.80 28.67
C LEU A 425 53.62 7.43 28.01
N SER A 426 53.80 8.38 27.08
CA SER A 426 52.70 8.98 26.33
C SER A 426 52.00 7.93 25.46
N PRO A 427 50.68 8.07 25.21
CA PRO A 427 49.92 7.14 24.39
C PRO A 427 50.53 6.97 22.99
N ALA A 428 50.72 5.74 22.55
CA ALA A 428 51.23 5.42 21.24
C ALA A 428 50.38 6.08 20.14
N PRO A 429 50.96 6.53 19.00
CA PRO A 429 50.22 7.12 17.89
C PRO A 429 49.03 6.24 17.42
N ALA A 430 49.20 4.93 17.43
CA ALA A 430 48.17 3.95 17.09
C ALA A 430 46.95 4.02 18.02
N VAL A 431 47.14 4.30 19.31
CA VAL A 431 46.02 4.47 20.29
C VAL A 431 45.23 5.74 19.95
N ARG A 432 45.94 6.87 19.72
CA ARG A 432 45.28 8.15 19.34
C ARG A 432 44.51 8.04 18.03
N GLU A 433 45.10 7.38 17.05
CA GLU A 433 44.47 7.13 15.75
C GLU A 433 43.27 6.21 15.92
N GLY A 434 43.37 5.13 16.71
CA GLY A 434 42.24 4.22 17.00
C GLY A 434 41.07 4.93 17.67
N VAL A 435 41.37 5.79 18.67
CA VAL A 435 40.35 6.61 19.35
C VAL A 435 39.69 7.61 18.39
N SER A 436 40.49 8.28 17.53
CA SER A 436 39.95 9.21 16.53
C SER A 436 39.01 8.51 15.55
N VAL A 437 39.41 7.33 15.07
CA VAL A 437 38.58 6.52 14.18
C VAL A 437 37.33 6.03 14.88
N LEU A 438 37.43 5.61 16.15
CA LEU A 438 36.25 5.21 16.93
C LEU A 438 35.25 6.35 17.09
N LEU A 439 35.71 7.55 17.37
CA LEU A 439 34.84 8.73 17.47
C LEU A 439 34.13 9.01 16.14
N GLU A 440 34.84 8.94 15.01
CA GLU A 440 34.27 9.15 13.68
C GLU A 440 33.24 8.05 13.33
N ILE A 441 33.49 6.80 13.72
CA ILE A 441 32.53 5.70 13.55
C ILE A 441 31.30 5.92 14.44
N ILE A 442 31.46 6.37 15.68
CA ILE A 442 30.37 6.69 16.61
C ILE A 442 29.50 7.83 16.04
N ASP A 443 30.12 8.89 15.56
CA ASP A 443 29.41 10.00 14.94
C ASP A 443 28.63 9.54 13.69
N THR A 444 29.25 8.68 12.89
CA THR A 444 28.57 8.05 11.74
C THR A 444 27.39 7.18 12.19
N TYR A 445 27.56 6.37 13.23
CA TYR A 445 26.51 5.52 13.79
C TYR A 445 25.34 6.35 14.34
N ASN A 446 25.62 7.47 15.00
CA ASN A 446 24.59 8.34 15.54
C ASN A 446 23.82 9.09 14.45
N SER A 447 24.49 9.48 13.37
CA SER A 447 23.91 10.22 12.23
C SER A 447 23.35 9.33 11.13
N MET A 448 23.51 7.99 11.21
CA MET A 448 23.00 7.08 10.19
C MET A 448 21.47 7.08 10.09
N MET A 449 20.97 6.92 8.89
CA MET A 449 19.54 6.68 8.66
C MET A 449 19.10 5.35 9.27
N VAL A 450 17.98 5.37 9.98
CA VAL A 450 17.42 4.17 10.62
C VAL A 450 16.38 3.57 9.65
N PRO A 451 16.45 2.27 9.35
CA PRO A 451 15.43 1.61 8.54
C PRO A 451 14.04 1.71 9.20
N ALA A 452 12.98 1.49 8.44
CA ALA A 452 11.60 1.49 8.93
C ALA A 452 11.36 0.46 10.05
N SER A 453 12.19 -0.62 10.10
CA SER A 453 12.20 -1.59 11.20
C SER A 453 12.58 -1.00 12.57
N GLY A 454 13.09 0.25 12.63
CA GLY A 454 13.45 0.98 13.84
C GLY A 454 14.65 0.43 14.60
N LYS A 455 15.31 -0.61 14.10
CA LYS A 455 16.46 -1.24 14.76
C LYS A 455 17.76 -0.79 14.12
N LYS A 456 18.62 -0.16 14.93
CA LYS A 456 20.02 0.06 14.52
C LYS A 456 20.79 -1.26 14.61
N PRO A 457 21.79 -1.48 13.72
CA PRO A 457 22.65 -2.65 13.82
C PRO A 457 23.41 -2.66 15.16
N PRO A 458 23.76 -3.85 15.70
CA PRO A 458 24.53 -3.94 16.93
C PRO A 458 25.91 -3.30 16.75
N PHE A 459 26.27 -2.41 17.66
CA PHE A 459 27.54 -1.67 17.58
C PHE A 459 28.70 -2.38 18.31
N ASP A 460 28.38 -3.30 19.24
CA ASP A 460 29.37 -4.03 20.04
C ASP A 460 30.45 -4.76 19.21
N PRO A 461 30.11 -5.47 18.11
CA PRO A 461 31.12 -6.13 17.27
C PRO A 461 32.12 -5.16 16.64
N VAL A 462 31.69 -3.92 16.35
CA VAL A 462 32.55 -2.88 15.78
C VAL A 462 33.53 -2.37 16.81
N ILE A 463 33.06 -2.13 18.05
CA ILE A 463 33.90 -1.74 19.19
C ILE A 463 34.96 -2.79 19.45
N SER A 464 34.56 -4.06 19.59
CA SER A 464 35.48 -5.16 19.87
C SER A 464 36.52 -5.32 18.75
N ALA A 465 36.10 -5.34 17.50
CA ALA A 465 37.00 -5.49 16.36
C ALA A 465 38.04 -4.34 16.23
N LEU A 466 37.71 -3.15 16.73
CA LEU A 466 38.62 -1.99 16.70
C LEU A 466 39.53 -1.93 17.97
N LEU A 467 38.96 -2.12 19.15
CA LEU A 467 39.64 -1.90 20.41
C LEU A 467 40.46 -3.11 20.88
N ASP A 468 40.01 -4.33 20.68
CA ASP A 468 40.71 -5.53 21.15
C ASP A 468 42.16 -5.63 20.63
N PRO A 469 42.44 -5.39 19.32
CA PRO A 469 43.80 -5.36 18.80
C PRO A 469 44.67 -4.25 19.43
N ILE A 470 44.07 -3.08 19.72
CA ILE A 470 44.78 -1.96 20.34
C ILE A 470 45.13 -2.29 21.78
N ILE A 471 44.19 -2.87 22.54
CA ILE A 471 44.41 -3.32 23.92
C ILE A 471 45.50 -4.39 23.94
N GLN A 472 45.39 -5.41 23.08
CA GLN A 472 46.39 -6.47 22.99
C GLN A 472 47.78 -5.94 22.59
N MET A 473 47.87 -4.98 21.70
CA MET A 473 49.12 -4.30 21.35
C MET A 473 49.69 -3.57 22.55
N CYS A 474 48.90 -2.86 23.33
CA CYS A 474 49.35 -2.17 24.54
C CYS A 474 49.85 -3.16 25.62
N GLU A 475 49.16 -4.29 25.79
CA GLU A 475 49.61 -5.37 26.70
C GLU A 475 50.95 -5.96 26.27
N GLN A 476 51.13 -6.28 24.98
CA GLN A 476 52.40 -6.76 24.42
C GLN A 476 53.52 -5.74 24.58
N ALA A 477 53.23 -4.47 24.34
CA ALA A 477 54.21 -3.39 24.52
C ALA A 477 54.61 -3.24 26.01
N ALA A 478 53.67 -3.34 26.94
CA ALA A 478 53.95 -3.28 28.36
C ALA A 478 54.77 -4.51 28.86
N GLU A 479 54.47 -5.70 28.37
CA GLU A 479 55.25 -6.91 28.66
C GLU A 479 56.68 -6.83 28.11
N ALA A 480 56.84 -6.35 26.87
CA ALA A 480 58.15 -6.14 26.27
C ALA A 480 58.98 -5.07 27.01
N HIS A 481 58.34 -4.05 27.56
CA HIS A 481 58.99 -3.06 28.41
C HIS A 481 59.42 -3.64 29.76
N LYS A 482 58.55 -4.47 30.39
CA LYS A 482 58.90 -5.20 31.65
C LYS A 482 60.06 -6.15 31.43
N SER A 483 60.13 -6.87 30.32
CA SER A 483 61.22 -7.82 30.02
C SER A 483 62.56 -7.11 29.78
N LYS A 484 62.55 -5.93 29.15
CA LYS A 484 63.75 -5.10 28.98
C LYS A 484 64.23 -4.48 30.30
N GLY A 485 63.30 -4.12 31.19
CA GLY A 485 63.63 -3.60 32.53
C GLY A 485 64.15 -4.68 33.47
N ALA A 486 63.77 -5.93 33.29
CA ALA A 486 64.24 -7.07 34.11
C ALA A 486 65.69 -7.50 33.81
N GLY A 487 66.24 -7.09 32.63
CA GLY A 487 67.66 -7.35 32.26
C GLY A 487 68.67 -6.44 32.94
N HIS A 488 68.25 -5.41 33.70
CA HIS A 488 69.16 -4.48 34.39
C HIS A 488 68.94 -4.34 35.90
N SER A 489 68.03 -5.11 36.51
CA SER A 489 67.82 -5.07 37.98
C SER A 489 67.55 -6.43 38.52
N SER A 490 68.63 -7.16 38.74
CA SER A 490 68.66 -8.22 39.78
C SER A 490 68.67 -7.54 41.13
N ARG A 491 67.54 -7.46 41.79
CA ARG A 491 67.22 -7.30 43.22
C ARG A 491 66.09 -6.31 43.48
N ARG A 492 64.97 -6.83 43.78
CA ARG A 492 64.06 -6.52 44.88
C ARG A 492 62.59 -6.81 44.55
N SER A 493 62.16 -7.77 45.37
CA SER A 493 60.84 -7.91 46.00
C SER A 493 59.57 -8.07 45.10
N ARG A 494 59.02 -9.27 45.35
CA ARG A 494 57.60 -9.61 45.28
C ARG A 494 56.72 -8.47 45.76
N MET A 495 55.78 -8.06 44.90
CA MET A 495 54.39 -7.70 45.29
C MET A 495 53.47 -7.65 44.09
N SER A 496 52.47 -8.52 44.22
CA SER A 496 51.11 -8.51 43.71
C SER A 496 50.82 -8.14 42.22
N SER A 497 50.52 -9.19 41.51
CA SER A 497 49.68 -9.28 40.33
C SER A 497 48.27 -8.75 40.63
N ASP A 498 47.94 -7.54 40.26
CA ASP A 498 46.55 -7.05 40.27
C ASP A 498 46.25 -5.96 39.23
N SER A 499 46.99 -5.88 38.14
CA SER A 499 46.74 -4.89 37.10
C SER A 499 46.02 -5.44 35.84
N GLY A 500 45.84 -6.77 35.79
CA GLY A 500 45.12 -7.41 34.64
C GLY A 500 43.60 -7.43 34.77
N GLN A 501 43.06 -7.20 35.97
CA GLN A 501 41.61 -7.21 36.21
C GLN A 501 40.93 -5.85 36.03
N LEU A 502 41.67 -4.74 36.14
CA LEU A 502 41.09 -3.40 36.00
C LEU A 502 40.73 -3.04 34.56
N SER A 503 41.48 -3.54 33.57
CA SER A 503 41.16 -3.27 32.17
C SER A 503 39.97 -4.06 31.63
N LYS A 504 39.84 -5.34 32.06
CA LYS A 504 38.66 -6.15 31.75
C LYS A 504 37.38 -5.63 32.38
N SER A 505 37.47 -5.23 33.68
CA SER A 505 36.33 -4.66 34.40
C SER A 505 35.82 -3.34 33.81
N ALA A 506 36.70 -2.49 33.25
CA ALA A 506 36.31 -1.28 32.59
C ALA A 506 35.61 -1.54 31.24
N VAL A 507 36.09 -2.55 30.50
CA VAL A 507 35.49 -2.97 29.22
C VAL A 507 34.16 -3.67 29.46
N ASP A 508 34.06 -4.55 30.47
CA ASP A 508 32.81 -5.23 30.83
C ASP A 508 31.76 -4.24 31.40
N ALA A 509 32.18 -3.20 32.10
CA ALA A 509 31.28 -2.13 32.56
C ALA A 509 30.75 -1.26 31.41
N ILE A 510 31.51 -1.11 30.34
CA ILE A 510 31.10 -0.41 29.12
C ILE A 510 30.10 -1.25 28.29
N LEU A 511 30.30 -2.58 28.28
CA LEU A 511 29.46 -3.52 27.52
C LEU A 511 28.13 -3.85 28.20
N SER A 512 28.02 -3.70 29.53
CA SER A 512 26.83 -4.08 30.30
C SER A 512 25.71 -3.03 30.38
N ASN A 513 25.92 -1.82 29.89
CA ASN A 513 24.96 -0.72 30.00
C ASN A 513 24.49 -0.22 28.60
N ASN A 514 23.46 -0.85 28.10
CA ASN A 514 22.82 -0.55 26.77
C ASN A 514 21.92 0.71 26.78
N ASN A 515 22.33 1.84 27.37
CA ASN A 515 21.57 3.09 27.33
C ASN A 515 22.46 4.27 26.93
N SER A 516 21.87 5.32 26.36
CA SER A 516 22.54 6.54 25.85
C SER A 516 23.52 7.24 26.85
N ALA A 517 23.48 6.85 28.12
CA ALA A 517 24.45 7.22 29.16
C ALA A 517 25.84 6.62 28.93
N THR A 518 25.97 5.50 28.22
CA THR A 518 27.24 4.83 27.96
C THR A 518 28.14 5.60 26.99
N PHE A 519 27.57 6.27 25.99
CA PHE A 519 28.38 7.13 25.09
C PHE A 519 28.99 8.34 25.82
N SER A 520 28.29 8.85 26.83
CA SER A 520 28.84 9.91 27.69
C SER A 520 29.97 9.37 28.61
N GLN A 521 29.89 8.13 29.08
CA GLN A 521 30.95 7.50 29.88
C GLN A 521 32.15 7.09 29.02
N VAL A 522 31.96 6.56 27.82
CA VAL A 522 33.05 6.28 26.86
C VAL A 522 33.79 7.58 26.52
N ASN A 523 33.11 8.67 26.28
CA ASN A 523 33.72 9.99 26.09
C ASN A 523 34.48 10.47 27.31
N LYS A 524 34.04 10.13 28.53
CA LYS A 524 34.71 10.52 29.77
C LYS A 524 35.97 9.67 30.02
N VAL A 525 35.95 8.37 29.73
CA VAL A 525 37.10 7.45 29.82
C VAL A 525 38.13 7.79 28.72
N ILE A 526 37.69 8.08 27.50
CA ILE A 526 38.58 8.48 26.37
C ILE A 526 39.27 9.83 26.66
N ARG A 527 38.62 10.76 27.38
CA ARG A 527 39.23 12.05 27.78
C ARG A 527 40.14 11.92 29.01
N SER A 528 40.10 10.81 29.74
CA SER A 528 40.93 10.54 30.91
C SER A 528 42.16 9.67 30.60
N VAL A 529 42.25 9.12 29.39
CA VAL A 529 43.41 8.44 28.80
C VAL A 529 44.09 9.39 27.79
#